data_a9bb98931c9056fa336792e2101260fc
#
_entry.id   a9bb98931c9056fa336792e2101260fc
#
_cell.length_a   1.000
_cell.length_b   1.000
_cell.length_c   1.000
_cell.angle_alpha   90.00
_cell.angle_beta   90.00
_cell.angle_gamma   90.00
#
_symmetry.space_group_name_H-M   'P 1'
#
loop_
_entity.id
_entity.type
_entity.pdbx_description
1 polymer ?
#
loop_
_entity_poly.entity_id
_entity_poly.type
_entity_poly.pdbx_seq_one_letter_code
_entity_poly.pdbx_strand_id
1 'polypeptide(L)'
;MRRRMEINHHRTYRGKAAVFLLVTAALLAGCANERTEDELSYRKIGIESMQSGDYEGALAAFDGALACCTGKITDLEIDICYYKAAAQYAAQDTEGALETYNAMIDYDGKNANAYYLRGCLKLGTGDTDGAKQDFADAVKYNHSDYELYINIYKNLAAYDLAEDGTAYLNDAFSIKGNDAESLAY
;
A
#
# COMPACT_ATOMS: atom_id res chain seq x y z
N MET A 1 -5.48 9.19 -51.30
CA MET A 1 -5.99 8.09 -50.47
C MET A 1 -4.98 7.75 -49.42
N ARG A 2 -5.03 8.41 -48.24
CA ARG A 2 -4.37 7.98 -46.97
C ARG A 2 -4.82 8.93 -45.88
N ARG A 3 -6.03 8.69 -45.36
CA ARG A 3 -6.44 9.12 -44.02
C ARG A 3 -6.67 7.85 -43.26
N ARG A 4 -5.82 7.57 -42.28
CA ARG A 4 -6.17 6.63 -41.20
C ARG A 4 -5.27 6.80 -39.99
N MET A 5 -5.95 6.89 -38.86
CA MET A 5 -5.56 6.53 -37.51
C MET A 5 -4.70 7.53 -36.75
N GLU A 6 -5.31 8.62 -36.38
CA GLU A 6 -5.01 9.32 -35.12
C GLU A 6 -6.27 9.32 -34.29
N ILE A 7 -6.61 8.20 -33.70
CA ILE A 7 -7.71 8.11 -32.73
C ILE A 7 -7.27 7.09 -31.66
N ASN A 8 -7.24 7.53 -30.43
CA ASN A 8 -7.26 6.77 -29.17
C ASN A 8 -6.06 6.84 -28.21
N HIS A 9 -5.13 7.79 -28.31
CA HIS A 9 -4.19 7.98 -27.19
C HIS A 9 -4.66 8.99 -26.12
N HIS A 10 -5.64 9.84 -26.43
CA HIS A 10 -6.10 10.87 -25.49
C HIS A 10 -7.20 10.43 -24.51
N ARG A 11 -7.83 9.27 -24.72
CA ARG A 11 -8.96 8.83 -23.87
C ARG A 11 -8.52 8.04 -22.64
N THR A 12 -7.41 7.35 -22.72
CA THR A 12 -6.83 6.58 -21.59
C THR A 12 -6.14 7.46 -20.57
N TYR A 13 -5.52 8.56 -20.99
CA TYR A 13 -4.89 9.51 -20.06
C TYR A 13 -5.91 10.31 -19.22
N ARG A 14 -7.11 10.55 -19.73
CA ARG A 14 -8.14 11.30 -18.97
C ARG A 14 -8.76 10.49 -17.82
N GLY A 15 -8.84 9.16 -17.94
CA GLY A 15 -9.31 8.28 -16.86
C GLY A 15 -8.28 8.15 -15.74
N LYS A 16 -7.01 7.89 -16.11
CA LYS A 16 -5.91 7.72 -15.16
C LYS A 16 -5.59 9.00 -14.38
N ALA A 17 -5.62 10.17 -15.02
CA ALA A 17 -5.45 11.46 -14.36
C ALA A 17 -6.60 11.82 -13.41
N ALA A 18 -7.83 11.36 -13.67
CA ALA A 18 -8.98 11.63 -12.80
C ALA A 18 -8.91 10.79 -11.50
N VAL A 19 -8.45 9.55 -11.56
CA VAL A 19 -8.27 8.70 -10.38
C VAL A 19 -7.11 9.22 -9.52
N PHE A 20 -6.00 9.63 -10.14
CA PHE A 20 -4.87 10.25 -9.44
C PHE A 20 -5.26 11.57 -8.78
N LEU A 21 -6.07 12.40 -9.45
CA LEU A 21 -6.58 13.66 -8.88
C LEU A 21 -7.54 13.44 -7.71
N LEU A 22 -8.31 12.35 -7.68
CA LEU A 22 -9.22 12.06 -6.57
C LEU A 22 -8.46 11.59 -5.32
N VAL A 23 -7.48 10.70 -5.47
CA VAL A 23 -6.64 10.27 -4.34
C VAL A 23 -5.77 11.43 -3.83
N THR A 24 -5.11 12.17 -4.72
CA THR A 24 -4.29 13.33 -4.33
C THR A 24 -5.13 14.51 -3.84
N ALA A 25 -6.33 14.74 -4.38
CA ALA A 25 -7.22 15.80 -3.90
C ALA A 25 -7.78 15.49 -2.50
N ALA A 26 -8.14 14.24 -2.22
CA ALA A 26 -8.52 13.82 -0.87
C ALA A 26 -7.34 13.94 0.12
N LEU A 27 -6.12 13.65 -0.32
CA LEU A 27 -4.90 13.78 0.48
C LEU A 27 -4.45 15.25 0.69
N LEU A 28 -4.80 16.18 -0.20
CA LEU A 28 -4.37 17.58 -0.15
C LEU A 28 -5.43 18.55 0.40
N ALA A 29 -6.70 18.18 0.37
CA ALA A 29 -7.79 19.02 0.87
C ALA A 29 -8.02 18.77 2.35
N GLY A 30 -7.27 19.38 3.22
CA GLY A 30 -7.42 19.26 4.68
C GLY A 30 -8.89 19.20 5.16
N CYS A 31 -9.41 17.98 5.24
CA CYS A 31 -10.80 17.63 5.46
C CYS A 31 -11.26 17.78 6.95
N ALA A 32 -12.48 18.17 7.27
CA ALA A 32 -13.02 18.35 8.62
C ALA A 32 -13.55 17.03 9.22
N ASN A 33 -13.24 16.79 10.45
CA ASN A 33 -13.20 15.56 11.24
C ASN A 33 -14.57 14.86 11.50
N GLU A 34 -15.42 14.68 10.50
CA GLU A 34 -16.65 13.87 10.66
C GLU A 34 -16.56 12.59 9.85
N ARG A 35 -16.30 11.48 10.54
CA ARG A 35 -16.50 10.13 10.00
C ARG A 35 -17.98 9.93 9.82
N THR A 36 -18.43 9.85 8.59
CA THR A 36 -19.81 9.55 8.31
C THR A 36 -20.07 8.04 8.45
N GLU A 37 -21.29 7.67 8.84
CA GLU A 37 -21.69 6.25 8.80
C GLU A 37 -21.53 5.67 7.40
N ASP A 38 -21.64 6.52 6.37
CA ASP A 38 -21.46 6.13 4.97
C ASP A 38 -20.04 5.67 4.68
N GLU A 39 -19.01 6.34 5.18
CA GLU A 39 -17.61 5.96 4.99
C GLU A 39 -17.31 4.57 5.57
N LEU A 40 -17.77 4.33 6.80
CA LEU A 40 -17.63 3.02 7.45
C LEU A 40 -18.44 1.94 6.74
N SER A 41 -19.62 2.29 6.21
CA SER A 41 -20.45 1.38 5.44
C SER A 41 -19.77 0.99 4.13
N TYR A 42 -19.24 1.94 3.38
CA TYR A 42 -18.47 1.67 2.15
C TYR A 42 -17.23 0.84 2.43
N ARG A 43 -16.46 1.16 3.48
CA ARG A 43 -15.31 0.35 3.89
C ARG A 43 -15.70 -1.11 4.14
N LYS A 44 -16.80 -1.33 4.86
CA LYS A 44 -17.32 -2.68 5.14
C LYS A 44 -17.71 -3.40 3.85
N ILE A 45 -18.46 -2.74 2.96
CA ILE A 45 -18.83 -3.30 1.66
C ILE A 45 -17.58 -3.70 0.86
N GLY A 46 -16.56 -2.83 0.83
CA GLY A 46 -15.31 -3.13 0.14
C GLY A 46 -14.61 -4.37 0.68
N ILE A 47 -14.55 -4.53 2.01
CA ILE A 47 -13.95 -5.72 2.63
C ILE A 47 -14.76 -6.99 2.31
N GLU A 48 -16.08 -6.93 2.36
CA GLU A 48 -16.98 -8.06 2.01
C GLU A 48 -16.84 -8.44 0.54
N SER A 49 -16.72 -7.46 -0.36
CA SER A 49 -16.47 -7.67 -1.79
C SER A 49 -15.11 -8.33 -2.03
N MET A 50 -14.05 -7.91 -1.33
CA MET A 50 -12.74 -8.59 -1.39
C MET A 50 -12.83 -10.05 -0.96
N GLN A 51 -13.55 -10.35 0.12
CA GLN A 51 -13.71 -11.70 0.63
C GLN A 51 -14.47 -12.62 -0.35
N SER A 52 -15.36 -12.05 -1.15
CA SER A 52 -16.09 -12.79 -2.21
C SER A 52 -15.32 -12.85 -3.54
N GLY A 53 -14.18 -12.19 -3.66
CA GLY A 53 -13.40 -12.11 -4.89
C GLY A 53 -13.90 -11.06 -5.90
N ASP A 54 -14.87 -10.25 -5.51
CA ASP A 54 -15.34 -9.11 -6.31
C ASP A 54 -14.44 -7.89 -6.08
N TYR A 55 -13.27 -7.93 -6.72
CA TYR A 55 -12.28 -6.86 -6.55
C TYR A 55 -12.71 -5.54 -7.20
N GLU A 56 -13.50 -5.59 -8.28
CA GLU A 56 -14.04 -4.38 -8.91
C GLU A 56 -15.06 -3.69 -7.99
N GLY A 57 -15.98 -4.45 -7.40
CA GLY A 57 -16.90 -3.96 -6.38
C GLY A 57 -16.19 -3.44 -5.13
N ALA A 58 -15.11 -4.11 -4.71
CA ALA A 58 -14.29 -3.66 -3.59
C ALA A 58 -13.64 -2.30 -3.86
N LEU A 59 -13.04 -2.12 -5.04
CA LEU A 59 -12.42 -0.86 -5.43
C LEU A 59 -13.43 0.28 -5.50
N ALA A 60 -14.61 0.02 -6.09
CA ALA A 60 -15.68 1.01 -6.15
C ALA A 60 -16.15 1.44 -4.75
N ALA A 61 -16.24 0.49 -3.80
CA ALA A 61 -16.61 0.77 -2.43
C ALA A 61 -15.51 1.55 -1.68
N PHE A 62 -14.23 1.19 -1.82
CA PHE A 62 -13.15 1.95 -1.18
C PHE A 62 -13.01 3.36 -1.75
N ASP A 63 -13.23 3.55 -3.06
CA ASP A 63 -13.28 4.88 -3.66
C ASP A 63 -14.48 5.68 -3.13
N GLY A 64 -15.63 5.04 -2.93
CA GLY A 64 -16.80 5.64 -2.27
C GLY A 64 -16.51 6.08 -0.84
N ALA A 65 -15.84 5.24 -0.06
CA ALA A 65 -15.42 5.57 1.30
C ALA A 65 -14.49 6.79 1.33
N LEU A 66 -13.45 6.81 0.50
CA LEU A 66 -12.50 7.92 0.42
C LEU A 66 -13.16 9.21 -0.10
N ALA A 67 -14.20 9.12 -0.93
CA ALA A 67 -14.97 10.27 -1.40
C ALA A 67 -15.85 10.89 -0.30
N CYS A 68 -16.23 10.13 0.74
CA CYS A 68 -16.96 10.64 1.90
C CYS A 68 -16.08 11.44 2.87
N CYS A 69 -14.76 11.34 2.75
CA CYS A 69 -13.83 12.10 3.56
C CYS A 69 -13.98 13.60 3.29
N THR A 70 -14.42 14.35 4.27
CA THR A 70 -14.61 15.81 4.20
C THR A 70 -13.69 16.58 5.13
N GLY A 71 -12.73 15.94 5.77
CA GLY A 71 -11.96 16.51 6.83
C GLY A 71 -10.49 16.13 6.84
N LYS A 72 -9.87 16.04 7.99
CA LYS A 72 -8.49 15.63 8.13
C LYS A 72 -8.35 14.12 7.90
N ILE A 73 -7.40 13.70 7.10
CA ILE A 73 -7.04 12.29 6.95
C ILE A 73 -6.73 11.70 8.32
N THR A 74 -7.37 10.62 8.64
CA THR A 74 -7.25 9.86 9.87
C THR A 74 -6.74 8.45 9.60
N ASP A 75 -6.57 7.67 10.65
CA ASP A 75 -6.17 6.26 10.52
C ASP A 75 -7.19 5.44 9.72
N LEU A 76 -8.45 5.89 9.62
CA LEU A 76 -9.48 5.21 8.82
C LEU A 76 -9.20 5.31 7.33
N GLU A 77 -8.91 6.50 6.82
CA GLU A 77 -8.60 6.69 5.39
C GLU A 77 -7.29 5.98 5.02
N ILE A 78 -6.32 5.98 5.94
CA ILE A 78 -5.06 5.22 5.75
C ILE A 78 -5.36 3.72 5.68
N ASP A 79 -6.21 3.18 6.55
CA ASP A 79 -6.62 1.79 6.54
C ASP A 79 -7.39 1.43 5.25
N ILE A 80 -8.30 2.31 4.80
CA ILE A 80 -9.00 2.13 3.52
C ILE A 80 -8.01 2.08 2.35
N CYS A 81 -6.97 2.93 2.34
CA CYS A 81 -5.93 2.90 1.32
C CYS A 81 -5.15 1.58 1.30
N TYR A 82 -4.89 0.97 2.46
CA TYR A 82 -4.28 -0.38 2.52
C TYR A 82 -5.18 -1.43 1.88
N TYR A 83 -6.47 -1.45 2.21
CA TYR A 83 -7.42 -2.37 1.58
C TYR A 83 -7.55 -2.12 0.08
N LYS A 84 -7.58 -0.86 -0.34
CA LYS A 84 -7.63 -0.50 -1.76
C LYS A 84 -6.41 -1.01 -2.51
N ALA A 85 -5.20 -0.79 -2.00
CA ALA A 85 -3.99 -1.30 -2.63
C ALA A 85 -3.97 -2.84 -2.70
N ALA A 86 -4.46 -3.52 -1.65
CA ALA A 86 -4.59 -4.97 -1.65
C ALA A 86 -5.62 -5.46 -2.68
N ALA A 87 -6.76 -4.77 -2.84
CA ALA A 87 -7.76 -5.07 -3.86
C ALA A 87 -7.23 -4.84 -5.28
N GLN A 88 -6.49 -3.75 -5.51
CA GLN A 88 -5.82 -3.47 -6.78
C GLN A 88 -4.84 -4.60 -7.15
N TYR A 89 -4.00 -5.00 -6.22
CA TYR A 89 -3.07 -6.11 -6.44
C TYR A 89 -3.80 -7.43 -6.74
N ALA A 90 -4.86 -7.75 -5.99
CA ALA A 90 -5.66 -8.95 -6.20
C ALA A 90 -6.39 -8.92 -7.56
N ALA A 91 -6.77 -7.73 -8.04
CA ALA A 91 -7.33 -7.49 -9.38
C ALA A 91 -6.25 -7.49 -10.48
N GLN A 92 -4.99 -7.77 -10.15
CA GLN A 92 -3.83 -7.71 -11.05
C GLN A 92 -3.49 -6.28 -11.55
N ASP A 93 -4.02 -5.25 -10.90
CA ASP A 93 -3.65 -3.84 -11.11
C ASP A 93 -2.47 -3.47 -10.22
N THR A 94 -1.31 -4.02 -10.54
CA THR A 94 -0.07 -3.79 -9.79
C THR A 94 0.37 -2.32 -9.86
N GLU A 95 0.17 -1.66 -11.01
CA GLU A 95 0.49 -0.24 -11.18
C GLU A 95 -0.36 0.63 -10.23
N GLY A 96 -1.67 0.38 -10.19
CA GLY A 96 -2.57 1.08 -9.26
C GLY A 96 -2.21 0.87 -7.79
N ALA A 97 -1.84 -0.37 -7.41
CA ALA A 97 -1.39 -0.65 -6.05
C ALA A 97 -0.10 0.12 -5.69
N LEU A 98 0.88 0.18 -6.60
CA LEU A 98 2.09 0.99 -6.41
C LEU A 98 1.76 2.48 -6.28
N GLU A 99 0.86 3.01 -7.12
CA GLU A 99 0.41 4.40 -7.04
C GLU A 99 -0.26 4.70 -5.68
N THR A 100 -1.06 3.77 -5.16
CA THR A 100 -1.70 3.92 -3.84
C THR A 100 -0.67 3.97 -2.72
N TYR A 101 0.32 3.06 -2.71
CA TYR A 101 1.40 3.11 -1.71
C TYR A 101 2.28 4.36 -1.85
N ASN A 102 2.56 4.81 -3.08
CA ASN A 102 3.27 6.06 -3.31
C ASN A 102 2.54 7.25 -2.68
N ALA A 103 1.22 7.36 -2.89
CA ALA A 103 0.41 8.41 -2.30
C ALA A 103 0.40 8.37 -0.77
N MET A 104 0.37 7.16 -0.16
CA MET A 104 0.47 7.01 1.29
C MET A 104 1.81 7.48 1.85
N ILE A 105 2.91 7.17 1.15
CA ILE A 105 4.26 7.60 1.53
C ILE A 105 4.45 9.10 1.30
N ASP A 106 3.89 9.67 0.24
CA ASP A 106 3.91 11.11 -0.02
C ASP A 106 3.15 11.89 1.08
N TYR A 107 2.07 11.31 1.62
CA TYR A 107 1.33 11.88 2.73
C TYR A 107 2.07 11.75 4.06
N ASP A 108 2.57 10.56 4.38
CA ASP A 108 3.38 10.26 5.56
C ASP A 108 4.67 9.54 5.17
N GLY A 109 5.72 10.33 4.99
CA GLY A 109 7.05 9.83 4.63
C GLY A 109 7.71 8.94 5.70
N LYS A 110 7.03 8.64 6.82
CA LYS A 110 7.48 7.72 7.85
C LYS A 110 6.60 6.48 7.98
N ASN A 111 5.66 6.28 7.08
CA ASN A 111 4.77 5.13 7.09
C ASN A 111 5.54 3.85 6.75
N ALA A 112 6.12 3.22 7.76
CA ALA A 112 6.94 2.00 7.64
C ALA A 112 6.20 0.86 6.93
N ASN A 113 4.89 0.70 7.21
CA ASN A 113 4.10 -0.37 6.61
C ASN A 113 3.85 -0.13 5.11
N ALA A 114 3.65 1.12 4.69
CA ALA A 114 3.52 1.44 3.27
C ALA A 114 4.82 1.17 2.50
N TYR A 115 5.98 1.50 3.07
CA TYR A 115 7.27 1.12 2.51
C TYR A 115 7.41 -0.39 2.40
N TYR A 116 7.14 -1.13 3.48
CA TYR A 116 7.23 -2.59 3.48
C TYR A 116 6.36 -3.23 2.40
N LEU A 117 5.08 -2.84 2.31
CA LEU A 117 4.15 -3.41 1.34
C LEU A 117 4.49 -3.03 -0.10
N ARG A 118 4.96 -1.79 -0.33
CA ARG A 118 5.47 -1.38 -1.64
C ARG A 118 6.72 -2.17 -2.03
N GLY A 119 7.61 -2.41 -1.09
CA GLY A 119 8.79 -3.25 -1.29
C GLY A 119 8.42 -4.69 -1.67
N CYS A 120 7.44 -5.30 -0.99
CA CYS A 120 6.91 -6.62 -1.36
C CYS A 120 6.37 -6.63 -2.80
N LEU A 121 5.64 -5.60 -3.19
CA LEU A 121 5.06 -5.47 -4.51
C LEU A 121 6.13 -5.30 -5.59
N LYS A 122 7.14 -4.45 -5.35
CA LYS A 122 8.29 -4.27 -6.23
C LYS A 122 9.07 -5.56 -6.42
N LEU A 123 9.27 -6.32 -5.34
CA LEU A 123 9.93 -7.61 -5.40
C LEU A 123 9.17 -8.58 -6.31
N GLY A 124 7.84 -8.63 -6.21
CA GLY A 124 6.97 -9.44 -7.07
C GLY A 124 6.98 -9.01 -8.55
N THR A 125 7.34 -7.78 -8.85
CA THR A 125 7.47 -7.24 -10.22
C THR A 125 8.90 -7.28 -10.76
N GLY A 126 9.87 -7.74 -9.97
CA GLY A 126 11.28 -7.86 -10.35
C GLY A 126 12.11 -6.58 -10.12
N ASP A 127 11.53 -5.52 -9.54
CA ASP A 127 12.28 -4.34 -9.10
C ASP A 127 12.95 -4.63 -7.74
N THR A 128 13.98 -5.46 -7.77
CA THR A 128 14.70 -5.92 -6.59
C THR A 128 15.41 -4.78 -5.85
N ASP A 129 16.01 -3.85 -6.59
CA ASP A 129 16.75 -2.74 -5.97
C ASP A 129 15.78 -1.76 -5.30
N GLY A 130 14.68 -1.45 -5.95
CA GLY A 130 13.61 -0.63 -5.36
C GLY A 130 12.95 -1.29 -4.15
N ALA A 131 12.81 -2.62 -4.15
CA ALA A 131 12.31 -3.37 -3.01
C ALA A 131 13.26 -3.30 -1.80
N LYS A 132 14.57 -3.50 -2.02
CA LYS A 132 15.59 -3.41 -0.97
C LYS A 132 15.63 -2.01 -0.34
N GLN A 133 15.50 -0.96 -1.17
CA GLN A 133 15.42 0.42 -0.67
C GLN A 133 14.18 0.62 0.21
N ASP A 134 13.02 0.16 -0.23
CA ASP A 134 11.77 0.26 0.52
C ASP A 134 11.84 -0.51 1.85
N PHE A 135 12.44 -1.71 1.87
CA PHE A 135 12.64 -2.46 3.11
C PHE A 135 13.59 -1.75 4.08
N ALA A 136 14.65 -1.12 3.57
CA ALA A 136 15.55 -0.32 4.39
C ALA A 136 14.82 0.91 5.01
N ASP A 137 13.97 1.59 4.24
CA ASP A 137 13.15 2.68 4.76
C ASP A 137 12.10 2.19 5.75
N ALA A 138 11.48 1.03 5.53
CA ALA A 138 10.53 0.43 6.47
C ALA A 138 11.16 0.21 7.86
N VAL A 139 12.32 -0.45 7.94
CA VAL A 139 12.99 -0.70 9.23
C VAL A 139 13.58 0.56 9.85
N LYS A 140 13.97 1.54 9.06
CA LYS A 140 14.40 2.86 9.54
C LYS A 140 13.32 3.58 10.33
N TYR A 141 12.06 3.47 9.90
CA TYR A 141 10.93 4.12 10.54
C TYR A 141 10.23 3.24 11.60
N ASN A 142 10.44 1.93 11.59
CA ASN A 142 9.95 0.99 12.61
C ASN A 142 11.04 0.01 13.05
N HIS A 143 12.08 0.54 13.66
CA HIS A 143 13.31 -0.18 13.99
C HIS A 143 13.19 -1.16 15.18
N SER A 144 12.10 -1.11 15.94
CA SER A 144 11.88 -1.97 17.12
C SER A 144 10.96 -3.17 16.84
N ASP A 145 10.39 -3.26 15.66
CA ASP A 145 9.46 -4.31 15.27
C ASP A 145 10.21 -5.51 14.66
N TYR A 146 10.62 -6.46 15.50
CA TYR A 146 11.37 -7.65 15.05
C TYR A 146 10.57 -8.49 14.02
N GLU A 147 9.23 -8.46 14.06
CA GLU A 147 8.39 -9.18 13.09
C GLU A 147 8.53 -8.59 11.69
N LEU A 148 8.62 -7.26 11.58
CA LEU A 148 8.90 -6.60 10.32
C LEU A 148 10.20 -7.11 9.68
N TYR A 149 11.27 -7.20 10.46
CA TYR A 149 12.56 -7.72 9.99
C TYR A 149 12.47 -9.18 9.54
N ILE A 150 11.79 -10.03 10.33
CA ILE A 150 11.55 -11.43 9.96
C ILE A 150 10.74 -11.52 8.64
N ASN A 151 9.73 -10.69 8.49
CA ASN A 151 8.90 -10.70 7.31
C ASN A 151 9.67 -10.22 6.07
N ILE A 152 10.55 -9.22 6.21
CA ILE A 152 11.45 -8.79 5.13
C ILE A 152 12.38 -9.94 4.72
N TYR A 153 13.03 -10.62 5.69
CA TYR A 153 13.86 -11.78 5.39
C TYR A 153 13.09 -12.86 4.62
N LYS A 154 11.89 -13.22 5.10
CA LYS A 154 11.04 -14.24 4.45
C LYS A 154 10.68 -13.85 3.02
N ASN A 155 10.34 -12.58 2.78
CA ASN A 155 10.04 -12.12 1.44
C ASN A 155 11.27 -12.19 0.54
N LEU A 156 12.43 -11.70 0.97
CA LEU A 156 13.66 -11.79 0.19
C LEU A 156 14.04 -13.24 -0.10
N ALA A 157 13.93 -14.13 0.88
CA ALA A 157 14.25 -15.55 0.71
C ALA A 157 13.31 -16.24 -0.29
N ALA A 158 12.02 -15.85 -0.34
CA ALA A 158 11.05 -16.39 -1.29
C ALA A 158 11.35 -16.03 -2.75
N TYR A 159 12.20 -15.04 -2.98
CA TYR A 159 12.68 -14.61 -4.30
C TYR A 159 14.18 -14.91 -4.53
N ASP A 160 14.71 -15.93 -3.85
CA ASP A 160 16.11 -16.37 -3.95
C ASP A 160 17.15 -15.31 -3.52
N LEU A 161 16.74 -14.34 -2.69
CA LEU A 161 17.57 -13.26 -2.15
C LEU A 161 17.86 -13.44 -0.65
N ALA A 162 17.99 -14.68 -0.18
CA ALA A 162 18.18 -14.98 1.24
C ALA A 162 19.46 -14.35 1.80
N GLU A 163 20.52 -14.25 1.00
CA GLU A 163 21.79 -13.60 1.42
C GLU A 163 21.57 -12.12 1.75
N ASP A 164 20.82 -11.40 0.90
CA ASP A 164 20.46 -10.00 1.13
C ASP A 164 19.59 -9.81 2.39
N GLY A 165 18.79 -10.83 2.71
CA GLY A 165 17.91 -10.83 3.88
C GLY A 165 18.60 -11.17 5.21
N THR A 166 19.81 -11.75 5.20
CA THR A 166 20.48 -12.28 6.41
C THR A 166 20.70 -11.21 7.48
N ALA A 167 21.01 -9.97 7.08
CA ALA A 167 21.18 -8.86 8.01
C ALA A 167 19.88 -8.58 8.80
N TYR A 168 18.74 -8.56 8.12
CA TYR A 168 17.44 -8.37 8.77
C TYR A 168 17.13 -9.48 9.77
N LEU A 169 17.44 -10.74 9.44
CA LEU A 169 17.21 -11.85 10.37
C LEU A 169 18.07 -11.71 11.64
N ASN A 170 19.34 -11.32 11.50
CA ASN A 170 20.23 -11.07 12.62
C ASN A 170 19.76 -9.91 13.51
N ASP A 171 19.30 -8.83 12.89
CA ASP A 171 18.73 -7.68 13.58
C ASP A 171 17.46 -8.06 14.35
N ALA A 172 16.56 -8.87 13.74
CA ALA A 172 15.38 -9.39 14.41
C ALA A 172 15.71 -10.17 15.69
N PHE A 173 16.71 -11.05 15.64
CA PHE A 173 17.17 -11.79 16.82
C PHE A 173 17.76 -10.85 17.89
N SER A 174 18.48 -9.83 17.48
CA SER A 174 19.04 -8.83 18.39
C SER A 174 17.96 -8.03 19.09
N ILE A 175 16.92 -7.61 18.37
CA ILE A 175 15.77 -6.89 18.92
C ILE A 175 15.01 -7.78 19.90
N LYS A 176 14.65 -9.00 19.49
CA LYS A 176 13.94 -9.97 20.33
C LYS A 176 14.74 -10.41 21.54
N GLY A 177 16.06 -10.63 21.40
CA GLY A 177 16.96 -11.04 22.49
C GLY A 177 17.15 -9.98 23.57
N ASN A 178 16.86 -8.71 23.28
CA ASN A 178 16.86 -7.62 24.26
C ASN A 178 15.54 -7.48 25.02
N ASP A 179 14.51 -8.23 24.64
CA ASP A 179 13.24 -8.27 25.35
C ASP A 179 13.31 -9.32 26.46
N ALA A 180 13.31 -8.87 27.73
CA ALA A 180 13.52 -9.74 28.88
C ALA A 180 12.49 -10.88 29.01
N GLU A 181 11.31 -10.75 28.40
CA GLU A 181 10.30 -11.81 28.31
C GLU A 181 10.66 -12.91 27.30
N SER A 182 11.44 -12.63 26.27
CA SER A 182 11.79 -13.60 25.23
C SER A 182 12.89 -14.60 25.67
N LEU A 183 13.61 -14.30 26.74
CA LEU A 183 14.63 -15.17 27.34
C LEU A 183 14.07 -16.21 28.32
N ALA A 184 12.75 -16.18 28.59
CA ALA A 184 12.11 -17.06 29.56
C ALA A 184 11.45 -18.32 28.96
N TYR A 185 11.65 -18.62 27.66
CA TYR A 185 11.11 -19.82 27.00
C TYR A 185 12.15 -20.56 26.19
#